data_eff91c861f95f5a4bf95b4be850102b8
#
_entry.id   eff91c861f95f5a4bf95b4be850102b8
#
_cell.length_a   1.000
_cell.length_b   1.000
_cell.length_c   1.000
_cell.angle_alpha   90.00
_cell.angle_beta   90.00
_cell.angle_gamma   90.00
#
_symmetry.space_group_name_H-M   'P 1'
#
loop_
_entity.id
_entity.type
_entity.pdbx_description
1 polymer ?
#
loop_
_entity_poly.entity_id
_entity_poly.type
_entity_poly.pdbx_seq_one_letter_code
_entity_poly.pdbx_strand_id
1 'polypeptide(L)'
;MLVAVSDDDGPEQIDWTARKIANLRIFDDDEGKMNRSVLDVGGEVLSISQFTLYGDVRRGNRPSFVAAGQPDHARDVWLRLDEALRGHGLTVREGRFAAHMRVSLTNDGPVTIPLDTAVMARPR
;
A
#
# COMPACT_ATOMS: atom_id res chain seq x y z
N MET A 1 0.79 5.81 1.96
CA MET A 1 1.20 4.51 1.37
C MET A 1 1.30 4.63 -0.14
N LEU A 2 2.20 3.88 -0.74
CA LEU A 2 2.35 3.78 -2.18
C LEU A 2 1.85 2.40 -2.60
N VAL A 3 1.01 2.33 -3.63
CA VAL A 3 0.30 1.09 -4.00
C VAL A 3 0.49 0.80 -5.48
N ALA A 4 0.92 -0.41 -5.79
CA ALA A 4 0.92 -0.93 -7.15
C ALA A 4 0.05 -2.20 -7.20
N VAL A 5 -0.57 -2.42 -8.34
CA VAL A 5 -1.50 -3.54 -8.58
C VAL A 5 -1.02 -4.33 -9.77
N SER A 6 -1.07 -5.67 -9.67
CA SER A 6 -0.85 -6.57 -10.79
C SER A 6 -2.19 -7.09 -11.34
N ASP A 7 -2.17 -7.69 -12.52
CA ASP A 7 -3.38 -8.27 -13.10
C ASP A 7 -3.93 -9.45 -12.30
N ASP A 8 -3.09 -10.07 -11.45
CA ASP A 8 -3.48 -11.18 -10.58
C ASP A 8 -4.14 -10.74 -9.27
N ASP A 9 -4.10 -9.46 -8.95
CA ASP A 9 -4.69 -8.95 -7.72
C ASP A 9 -6.22 -8.85 -7.83
N GLY A 10 -6.90 -9.38 -6.83
CA GLY A 10 -8.35 -9.42 -6.75
C GLY A 10 -8.85 -9.31 -5.32
N PRO A 11 -10.09 -9.75 -5.03
CA PRO A 11 -10.72 -9.58 -3.71
C PRO A 11 -9.90 -10.14 -2.55
N GLU A 12 -9.26 -11.30 -2.73
CA GLU A 12 -8.45 -11.93 -1.68
C GLU A 12 -7.25 -11.06 -1.29
N GLN A 13 -6.56 -10.51 -2.29
CA GLN A 13 -5.42 -9.64 -2.08
C GLN A 13 -5.84 -8.31 -1.43
N ILE A 14 -6.97 -7.77 -1.85
CA ILE A 14 -7.56 -6.55 -1.25
C ILE A 14 -7.85 -6.78 0.23
N ASP A 15 -8.55 -7.85 0.57
CA ASP A 15 -8.95 -8.14 1.94
C ASP A 15 -7.74 -8.36 2.86
N TRP A 16 -6.77 -9.13 2.40
CA TRP A 16 -5.54 -9.39 3.16
C TRP A 16 -4.75 -8.10 3.40
N THR A 17 -4.57 -7.30 2.33
CA THR A 17 -3.79 -6.07 2.41
C THR A 17 -4.45 -5.04 3.31
N ALA A 18 -5.77 -4.85 3.17
CA ALA A 18 -6.50 -3.91 4.01
C ALA A 18 -6.41 -4.29 5.49
N ARG A 19 -6.61 -5.57 5.81
CA ARG A 19 -6.49 -6.07 7.18
C ARG A 19 -5.08 -5.87 7.73
N LYS A 20 -4.06 -6.16 6.92
CA LYS A 20 -2.67 -5.94 7.33
C LYS A 20 -2.38 -4.47 7.61
N ILE A 21 -2.72 -3.59 6.69
CA ILE A 21 -2.46 -2.15 6.86
C ILE A 21 -3.15 -1.61 8.11
N ALA A 22 -4.42 -1.99 8.32
CA ALA A 22 -5.18 -1.52 9.47
C ALA A 22 -4.60 -1.96 10.82
N ASN A 23 -3.94 -3.11 10.86
CA ASN A 23 -3.54 -3.76 12.11
C ASN A 23 -2.02 -3.87 12.32
N LEU A 24 -1.19 -3.52 11.36
CA LEU A 24 0.26 -3.53 11.55
C LEU A 24 0.66 -2.64 12.72
N ARG A 25 1.45 -3.20 13.62
CA ARG A 25 1.87 -2.55 14.86
C ARG A 25 3.17 -1.80 14.62
N ILE A 26 3.08 -0.69 13.89
CA ILE A 26 4.21 0.11 13.43
C ILE A 26 4.32 1.48 14.09
N PHE A 27 3.48 1.74 15.09
CA PHE A 27 3.53 2.96 15.91
C PHE A 27 4.00 2.62 17.32
N ASP A 28 4.78 3.51 17.91
CA ASP A 28 5.37 3.28 19.22
C ASP A 28 4.31 3.33 20.33
N ASP A 29 4.49 2.45 21.32
CA ASP A 29 3.78 2.51 22.59
C ASP A 29 4.49 3.48 23.55
N ASP A 30 4.02 3.54 24.80
CA ASP A 30 4.57 4.44 25.82
C ASP A 30 6.00 4.06 26.24
N GLU A 31 6.44 2.84 25.89
CA GLU A 31 7.80 2.34 26.15
C GLU A 31 8.74 2.49 24.93
N GLY A 32 8.26 3.10 23.84
CA GLY A 32 9.03 3.28 22.60
C GLY A 32 9.13 2.03 21.75
N LYS A 33 8.23 1.05 21.92
CA LYS A 33 8.20 -0.18 21.14
C LYS A 33 7.09 -0.13 20.11
N MET A 34 7.32 -0.70 18.92
CA MET A 34 6.31 -0.83 17.86
C MET A 34 5.22 -1.81 18.27
N ASN A 35 4.15 -1.31 18.86
CA ASN A 35 3.06 -2.12 19.39
C ASN A 35 1.66 -1.60 19.04
N ARG A 36 1.55 -0.42 18.46
CA ARG A 36 0.26 0.20 18.13
C ARG A 36 0.04 0.23 16.63
N SER A 37 -1.19 -0.03 16.22
CA SER A 37 -1.63 0.09 14.82
C SER A 37 -2.04 1.52 14.49
N VAL A 38 -2.24 1.79 13.19
CA VAL A 38 -2.80 3.07 12.73
C VAL A 38 -4.18 3.31 13.34
N LEU A 39 -4.99 2.25 13.53
CA LEU A 39 -6.28 2.34 14.22
C LEU A 39 -6.11 2.74 15.68
N ASP A 40 -5.17 2.12 16.39
CA ASP A 40 -4.93 2.38 17.81
C ASP A 40 -4.55 3.85 18.08
N VAL A 41 -3.77 4.44 17.19
CA VAL A 41 -3.31 5.84 17.36
C VAL A 41 -4.25 6.86 16.74
N GLY A 42 -5.36 6.43 16.15
CA GLY A 42 -6.30 7.33 15.47
C GLY A 42 -5.70 8.00 14.24
N GLY A 43 -4.78 7.32 13.57
CA GLY A 43 -4.12 7.84 12.38
C GLY A 43 -4.97 7.74 11.13
N GLU A 44 -4.47 8.33 10.05
CA GLU A 44 -5.12 8.35 8.75
C GLU A 44 -4.19 7.73 7.70
N VAL A 45 -4.74 7.44 6.52
CA VAL A 45 -3.99 6.89 5.39
C VAL A 45 -4.07 7.84 4.21
N LEU A 46 -2.91 8.17 3.63
CA LEU A 46 -2.84 8.77 2.29
C LEU A 46 -2.46 7.66 1.31
N SER A 47 -3.32 7.40 0.35
CA SER A 47 -3.16 6.33 -0.64
C SER A 47 -2.79 6.91 -2.00
N ILE A 48 -1.62 6.52 -2.50
CA ILE A 48 -1.08 6.98 -3.78
C ILE A 48 -0.87 5.76 -4.68
N SER A 49 -1.50 5.76 -5.84
CA SER A 49 -1.25 4.75 -6.87
C SER A 49 0.14 4.97 -7.47
N GLN A 50 0.97 3.92 -7.48
CA GLN A 50 2.38 3.97 -7.84
C GLN A 50 2.79 2.72 -8.62
N PHE A 51 2.44 2.62 -9.90
CA PHE A 51 2.73 1.42 -10.70
C PHE A 51 4.24 1.17 -10.84
N THR A 52 5.07 2.21 -10.71
CA THR A 52 6.52 2.10 -10.82
C THR A 52 7.17 1.24 -9.72
N LEU A 53 6.43 0.86 -8.68
CA LEU A 53 6.88 -0.16 -7.72
C LEU A 53 7.17 -1.51 -8.40
N TYR A 54 6.54 -1.80 -9.54
CA TYR A 54 6.82 -2.98 -10.36
C TYR A 54 8.00 -2.79 -11.33
N GLY A 55 8.75 -1.70 -11.21
CA GLY A 55 9.91 -1.45 -12.04
C GLY A 55 10.93 -2.58 -11.95
N ASP A 56 11.19 -3.23 -13.09
CA ASP A 56 12.20 -4.25 -13.22
C ASP A 56 13.46 -3.63 -13.82
N VAL A 57 14.54 -3.64 -13.07
CA VAL A 57 15.82 -3.00 -13.45
C VAL A 57 16.92 -4.02 -13.72
N ARG A 58 16.57 -5.29 -13.91
CA ARG A 58 17.56 -6.37 -14.11
C ARG A 58 18.32 -6.26 -15.41
N ARG A 59 17.75 -5.61 -16.44
CA ARG A 59 18.37 -5.47 -17.74
C ARG A 59 18.54 -4.00 -18.12
N GLY A 60 19.77 -3.58 -18.34
CA GLY A 60 20.08 -2.21 -18.74
C GLY A 60 19.63 -1.17 -17.70
N ASN A 61 19.50 0.06 -18.14
CA ASN A 61 19.20 1.19 -17.26
C ASN A 61 17.77 1.73 -17.43
N ARG A 62 17.01 1.19 -18.37
CA ARG A 62 15.61 1.55 -18.56
C ARG A 62 14.72 0.55 -17.82
N PRO A 63 13.99 0.99 -16.78
CA PRO A 63 13.08 0.10 -16.06
C PRO A 63 11.99 -0.45 -16.98
N SER A 64 11.63 -1.71 -16.77
CA SER A 64 10.46 -2.34 -17.39
C SER A 64 9.32 -2.37 -16.39
N PHE A 65 8.10 -2.08 -16.84
CA PHE A 65 6.90 -2.08 -16.00
C PHE A 65 5.87 -3.12 -16.45
N VAL A 66 6.30 -4.15 -17.16
CA VAL A 66 5.39 -5.17 -17.72
C VAL A 66 4.63 -5.96 -16.65
N ALA A 67 5.16 -6.02 -15.42
CA ALA A 67 4.50 -6.71 -14.32
C ALA A 67 3.36 -5.89 -13.69
N ALA A 68 3.29 -4.59 -13.98
CA ALA A 68 2.17 -3.76 -13.52
C ALA A 68 0.88 -4.14 -14.23
N GLY A 69 -0.25 -4.11 -13.51
CA GLY A 69 -1.55 -4.42 -14.05
C GLY A 69 -2.04 -3.41 -15.09
N GLN A 70 -3.00 -3.86 -15.91
CA GLN A 70 -3.66 -2.97 -16.85
C GLN A 70 -4.32 -1.80 -16.13
N PRO A 71 -4.30 -0.58 -16.70
CA PRO A 71 -4.74 0.63 -15.99
C PRO A 71 -6.14 0.56 -15.41
N ASP A 72 -7.12 0.05 -16.16
CA ASP A 72 -8.50 -0.03 -15.66
C ASP A 72 -8.64 -0.98 -14.48
N HIS A 73 -7.98 -2.15 -14.55
CA HIS A 73 -7.94 -3.11 -13.46
C HIS A 73 -7.21 -2.53 -12.24
N ALA A 74 -6.06 -1.93 -12.46
CA ALA A 74 -5.24 -1.37 -11.39
C ALA A 74 -5.99 -0.25 -10.65
N ARG A 75 -6.69 0.62 -11.38
CA ARG A 75 -7.51 1.66 -10.80
C ARG A 75 -8.65 1.09 -9.95
N ASP A 76 -9.35 0.10 -10.47
CA ASP A 76 -10.46 -0.55 -9.76
C ASP A 76 -10.00 -1.20 -8.46
N VAL A 77 -8.92 -1.98 -8.50
CA VAL A 77 -8.37 -2.66 -7.31
C VAL A 77 -7.86 -1.64 -6.29
N TRP A 78 -7.15 -0.62 -6.72
CA TRP A 78 -6.68 0.45 -5.84
C TRP A 78 -7.83 1.15 -5.11
N LEU A 79 -8.89 1.52 -5.83
CA LEU A 79 -10.06 2.15 -5.23
C LEU A 79 -10.79 1.21 -4.25
N ARG A 80 -10.87 -0.08 -4.58
CA ARG A 80 -11.46 -1.09 -3.68
C ARG A 80 -10.64 -1.31 -2.43
N LEU A 81 -9.31 -1.25 -2.53
CA LEU A 81 -8.43 -1.30 -1.37
C LEU A 81 -8.71 -0.13 -0.42
N ASP A 82 -8.84 1.07 -0.96
CA ASP A 82 -9.14 2.25 -0.17
C ASP A 82 -10.50 2.15 0.51
N GLU A 83 -11.52 1.63 -0.19
CA GLU A 83 -12.83 1.36 0.40
C GLU A 83 -12.76 0.29 1.51
N ALA A 84 -11.98 -0.76 1.32
CA ALA A 84 -11.77 -1.79 2.33
C ALA A 84 -11.11 -1.22 3.60
N LEU A 85 -10.15 -0.33 3.43
CA LEU A 85 -9.52 0.39 4.55
C LEU A 85 -10.52 1.27 5.30
N ARG A 86 -11.39 1.96 4.58
CA ARG A 86 -12.49 2.74 5.18
C ARG A 86 -13.45 1.83 5.96
N GLY A 87 -13.70 0.63 5.45
CA GLY A 87 -14.48 -0.40 6.14
C GLY A 87 -13.88 -0.86 7.47
N HIS A 88 -12.57 -0.74 7.63
CA HIS A 88 -11.88 -0.98 8.91
C HIS A 88 -11.94 0.20 9.88
N GLY A 89 -12.57 1.30 9.49
CA GLY A 89 -12.71 2.49 10.32
C GLY A 89 -11.64 3.56 10.09
N LEU A 90 -10.85 3.43 9.03
CA LEU A 90 -9.80 4.39 8.70
C LEU A 90 -10.33 5.53 7.84
N THR A 91 -9.83 6.73 8.08
CA THR A 91 -9.93 7.84 7.12
C THR A 91 -8.86 7.65 6.06
N VAL A 92 -9.28 7.53 4.80
CA VAL A 92 -8.37 7.36 3.67
C VAL A 92 -8.56 8.51 2.70
N ARG A 93 -7.47 9.20 2.40
CA ARG A 93 -7.41 10.23 1.37
C ARG A 93 -6.60 9.69 0.20
N GLU A 94 -7.00 10.05 -1.00
CA GLU A 94 -6.45 9.48 -2.22
C GLU A 94 -5.71 10.53 -3.03
N GLY A 95 -4.62 10.11 -3.69
CA GLY A 95 -4.07 10.83 -4.81
C GLY A 95 -5.00 10.71 -6.03
N ARG A 96 -4.51 11.10 -7.19
CA ARG A 96 -5.26 11.01 -8.45
C ARG A 96 -4.60 9.97 -9.35
N PHE A 97 -5.36 8.93 -9.71
CA PHE A 97 -4.85 7.84 -10.54
C PHE A 97 -4.31 8.35 -11.88
N ALA A 98 -3.14 7.85 -12.28
CA ALA A 98 -2.42 8.18 -13.51
C ALA A 98 -2.01 9.65 -13.68
N ALA A 99 -2.21 10.47 -12.66
CA ALA A 99 -1.79 11.87 -12.71
C ALA A 99 -0.31 12.03 -12.37
N HIS A 100 0.31 13.06 -12.91
CA HIS A 100 1.61 13.51 -12.42
C HIS A 100 1.40 14.18 -11.06
N MET A 101 2.01 13.61 -10.02
CA MET A 101 1.85 14.09 -8.64
C MET A 101 3.20 14.40 -8.02
N ARG A 102 3.19 15.41 -7.15
CA ARG A 102 4.31 15.71 -6.27
C ARG A 102 3.88 15.34 -4.85
N VAL A 103 4.49 14.30 -4.29
CA VAL A 103 4.14 13.78 -2.97
C VAL A 103 5.17 14.26 -1.96
N SER A 104 4.73 15.08 -1.00
CA SER A 104 5.58 15.59 0.07
C SER A 104 5.21 14.90 1.37
N LEU A 105 6.21 14.42 2.10
CA LEU A 105 6.02 13.79 3.39
C LEU A 105 7.29 13.88 4.24
N THR A 106 7.12 13.71 5.53
CA THR A 106 8.23 13.43 6.45
C THR A 106 8.09 11.99 6.93
N ASN A 107 9.10 11.17 6.68
CA ASN A 107 9.14 9.81 7.23
C ASN A 107 9.72 9.87 8.64
N ASP A 108 8.80 10.05 9.59
CA ASP A 108 9.14 10.22 11.00
C ASP A 108 9.33 8.85 11.65
N GLY A 109 10.58 8.62 12.07
CA GLY A 109 11.05 7.35 12.58
C GLY A 109 12.48 7.08 12.12
N PRO A 110 12.86 6.88 10.85
CA PRO A 110 11.93 6.55 9.76
C PRO A 110 11.42 5.12 9.86
N VAL A 111 10.22 4.88 9.30
CA VAL A 111 9.61 3.54 9.22
C VAL A 111 9.08 3.33 7.81
N THR A 112 9.52 2.25 7.16
CA THR A 112 9.05 1.88 5.83
C THR A 112 8.91 0.36 5.77
N ILE A 113 7.71 -0.11 5.51
CA ILE A 113 7.38 -1.54 5.48
C ILE A 113 6.83 -1.90 4.10
N PRO A 114 7.53 -2.73 3.33
CA PRO A 114 6.97 -3.28 2.09
C PRO A 114 5.98 -4.41 2.39
N LEU A 115 4.84 -4.38 1.70
CA LEU A 115 3.84 -5.46 1.71
C LEU A 115 3.72 -6.00 0.30
N ASP A 116 3.87 -7.31 0.14
CA ASP A 116 3.70 -7.98 -1.15
C ASP A 116 2.74 -9.15 -0.97
N THR A 117 1.61 -9.09 -1.67
CA THR A 117 0.57 -10.14 -1.60
C THR A 117 1.06 -11.50 -2.11
N ALA A 118 2.13 -11.53 -2.90
CA ALA A 118 2.75 -12.78 -3.33
C ALA A 118 3.22 -13.67 -2.18
N VAL A 119 3.43 -13.09 -1.00
CA VAL A 119 3.89 -13.85 0.19
C VAL A 119 2.76 -14.19 1.17
N MET A 120 1.54 -13.73 0.93
CA MET A 120 0.44 -13.87 1.91
C MET A 120 0.09 -15.33 2.24
N ALA A 121 0.31 -16.26 1.31
CA ALA A 121 0.05 -17.68 1.49
C ALA A 121 1.31 -18.48 1.86
N ARG A 122 2.46 -17.83 1.96
CA ARG A 122 3.71 -18.52 2.31
C ARG A 122 3.84 -18.66 3.82
N PRO A 123 4.27 -19.83 4.32
CA PRO A 123 4.63 -19.97 5.72
C PRO A 123 5.81 -19.04 6.05
N ARG A 124 5.82 -18.57 7.27
CA ARG A 124 6.89 -17.73 7.80
C ARG A 124 8.17 -18.53 8.01
#